data_380b461953dd6a5bc902aa995ea8523e
#
_entry.id   380b461953dd6a5bc902aa995ea8523e
#
_cell.length_a   1.000
_cell.length_b   1.000
_cell.length_c   1.000
_cell.angle_alpha   90.00
_cell.angle_beta   90.00
_cell.angle_gamma   90.00
#
_symmetry.space_group_name_H-M   'P 1'
#
loop_
_entity.id
_entity.type
_entity.pdbx_description
1 polymer ?
#
loop_
_entity_poly.entity_id
_entity_poly.type
_entity_poly.pdbx_seq_one_letter_code
_entity_poly.pdbx_strand_id
1 'polypeptide(L)'
;MDFLIIILLSDLDLANETILTQLRLSSGLRIDAILPYYSKWHDENKPALEKMKQTQWIKIENNTIKLLSKGRLMADNISAELFIS
;
A
#
# COMPACT_ATOMS: atom_id res chain seq x y z
N MET A 1 -7.99 25.44 9.87
CA MET A 1 -6.62 24.95 9.82
C MET A 1 -6.52 23.67 9.02
N ASP A 2 -7.33 22.68 9.38
CA ASP A 2 -7.32 21.39 8.69
C ASP A 2 -7.65 21.52 7.21
N PHE A 3 -8.50 22.48 6.88
CA PHE A 3 -8.89 22.73 5.50
C PHE A 3 -7.69 23.09 4.62
N LEU A 4 -6.77 23.92 5.13
CA LEU A 4 -5.58 24.31 4.37
C LEU A 4 -4.62 23.13 4.18
N ILE A 5 -4.51 22.28 5.21
CA ILE A 5 -3.66 21.11 5.13
C ILE A 5 -4.15 20.14 4.05
N ILE A 6 -5.47 19.92 3.99
CA ILE A 6 -6.08 19.06 2.99
C ILE A 6 -5.80 19.57 1.58
N ILE A 7 -5.87 20.88 1.36
CA ILE A 7 -5.61 21.47 0.05
C ILE A 7 -4.16 21.27 -0.38
N LEU A 8 -3.22 21.19 0.58
CA LEU A 8 -1.80 21.06 0.28
C LEU A 8 -1.36 19.62 0.06
N LEU A 9 -2.23 18.62 0.32
CA LEU A 9 -1.87 17.22 0.09
C LEU A 9 -1.79 16.93 -1.40
N SER A 10 -0.69 16.29 -1.81
CA SER A 10 -0.52 15.84 -3.18
C SER A 10 -1.19 14.49 -3.40
N ASP A 11 -1.33 14.09 -4.67
CA ASP A 11 -1.82 12.75 -5.02
C ASP A 11 -0.93 11.66 -4.41
N LEU A 12 0.39 11.89 -4.39
CA LEU A 12 1.32 10.93 -3.80
C LEU A 12 1.10 10.79 -2.30
N ASP A 13 0.83 11.89 -1.61
CA ASP A 13 0.53 11.86 -0.17
C ASP A 13 -0.74 11.07 0.10
N LEU A 14 -1.77 11.27 -0.72
CA LEU A 14 -3.03 10.55 -0.58
C LEU A 14 -2.85 9.06 -0.86
N ALA A 15 -2.05 8.71 -1.88
CA ALA A 15 -1.75 7.33 -2.18
C ALA A 15 -1.01 6.66 -1.03
N ASN A 16 0.00 7.33 -0.47
CA ASN A 16 0.77 6.77 0.65
C ASN A 16 -0.08 6.62 1.90
N GLU A 17 -0.97 7.57 2.15
CA GLU A 17 -1.92 7.46 3.26
C GLU A 17 -2.84 6.26 3.08
N THR A 18 -3.30 6.02 1.86
CA THR A 18 -4.13 4.87 1.55
C THR A 18 -3.38 3.56 1.79
N ILE A 19 -2.11 3.50 1.37
CA ILE A 19 -1.26 2.32 1.62
C ILE A 19 -1.14 2.07 3.12
N LEU A 20 -0.80 3.11 3.86
CA LEU A 20 -0.57 3.00 5.30
C LEU A 20 -1.80 2.52 6.05
N THR A 21 -2.97 3.07 5.72
CA THR A 21 -4.19 2.77 6.45
C THR A 21 -4.83 1.45 6.01
N GLN A 22 -4.92 1.20 4.71
CA GLN A 22 -5.65 0.03 4.21
C GLN A 22 -4.86 -1.28 4.36
N LEU A 23 -3.54 -1.21 4.29
CA LEU A 23 -2.73 -2.43 4.41
C LEU A 23 -2.97 -3.12 5.76
N ARG A 24 -3.27 -2.37 6.80
CA ARG A 24 -3.50 -2.90 8.14
C ARG A 24 -4.91 -3.43 8.36
N LEU A 25 -5.82 -3.15 7.44
CA LEU A 25 -7.21 -3.64 7.56
C LEU A 25 -7.27 -5.13 7.22
N SER A 26 -8.18 -5.83 7.86
CA SER A 26 -8.41 -7.25 7.52
C SER A 26 -8.92 -7.40 6.10
N SER A 27 -9.60 -6.39 5.57
CA SER A 27 -10.03 -6.36 4.17
C SER A 27 -8.88 -6.15 3.19
N GLY A 28 -7.73 -5.63 3.67
CA GLY A 28 -6.52 -5.46 2.88
C GLY A 28 -6.50 -4.18 2.06
N LEU A 29 -5.38 -4.00 1.35
CA LEU A 29 -5.15 -2.86 0.47
C LEU A 29 -5.56 -3.22 -0.95
N ARG A 30 -6.56 -2.54 -1.49
CA ARG A 30 -6.96 -2.74 -2.88
C ARG A 30 -6.00 -2.00 -3.80
N ILE A 31 -5.46 -2.71 -4.78
CA ILE A 31 -4.55 -2.10 -5.76
C ILE A 31 -5.27 -0.98 -6.51
N ASP A 32 -6.55 -1.18 -6.84
CA ASP A 32 -7.36 -0.17 -7.51
C ASP A 32 -7.49 1.14 -6.73
N ALA A 33 -7.31 1.11 -5.42
CA ALA A 33 -7.39 2.31 -4.61
C ALA A 33 -6.18 3.23 -4.80
N ILE A 34 -5.06 2.69 -5.29
CA ILE A 34 -3.83 3.44 -5.49
C ILE A 34 -3.72 3.98 -6.92
N LEU A 35 -4.16 3.20 -7.90
CA LEU A 35 -3.95 3.51 -9.32
C LEU A 35 -4.50 4.87 -9.76
N PRO A 36 -5.62 5.39 -9.20
CA PRO A 36 -6.08 6.74 -9.57
C PRO A 36 -5.08 7.84 -9.19
N TYR A 37 -4.26 7.61 -8.17
CA TYR A 37 -3.26 8.58 -7.73
C TYR A 37 -1.92 8.38 -8.43
N TYR A 38 -1.58 7.12 -8.74
CA TYR A 38 -0.31 6.81 -9.39
C TYR A 38 -0.45 5.51 -10.18
N SER A 39 -0.70 5.65 -11.48
CA SER A 39 -1.04 4.51 -12.35
C SER A 39 0.07 3.49 -12.50
N LYS A 40 1.33 3.89 -12.32
CA LYS A 40 2.49 3.00 -12.46
C LYS A 40 2.80 2.20 -11.20
N TRP A 41 2.08 2.44 -10.11
CA TRP A 41 2.40 1.86 -8.81
C TRP A 41 2.51 0.34 -8.84
N HIS A 42 1.54 -0.32 -9.45
CA HIS A 42 1.52 -1.78 -9.48
C HIS A 42 2.73 -2.34 -10.23
N ASP A 43 3.01 -1.79 -11.42
CA ASP A 43 4.13 -2.27 -12.22
C ASP A 43 5.46 -2.03 -11.54
N GLU A 44 5.63 -0.88 -10.92
CA GLU A 44 6.89 -0.53 -10.24
C GLU A 44 7.11 -1.37 -8.99
N ASN A 45 6.04 -1.83 -8.35
CA ASN A 45 6.15 -2.60 -7.12
C ASN A 45 6.04 -4.11 -7.31
N LYS A 46 5.89 -4.59 -8.55
CA LYS A 46 5.80 -6.02 -8.80
C LYS A 46 6.94 -6.83 -8.20
N PRO A 47 8.21 -6.43 -8.37
CA PRO A 47 9.30 -7.21 -7.77
C PRO A 47 9.22 -7.30 -6.26
N ALA A 48 8.90 -6.17 -5.60
CA ALA A 48 8.76 -6.14 -4.15
C ALA A 48 7.60 -7.01 -3.69
N LEU A 49 6.45 -6.92 -4.37
CA LEU A 49 5.28 -7.70 -4.04
C LEU A 49 5.53 -9.20 -4.20
N GLU A 50 6.23 -9.60 -5.27
CA GLU A 50 6.58 -11.01 -5.48
C GLU A 50 7.48 -11.52 -4.36
N LYS A 51 8.45 -10.74 -3.95
CA LYS A 51 9.35 -11.11 -2.87
C LYS A 51 8.58 -11.26 -1.56
N MET A 52 7.66 -10.33 -1.28
CA MET A 52 6.82 -10.40 -0.08
C MET A 52 5.90 -11.61 -0.07
N LYS A 53 5.40 -12.01 -1.24
CA LYS A 53 4.61 -13.24 -1.36
C LYS A 53 5.45 -14.47 -1.06
N GLN A 54 6.67 -14.51 -1.60
CA GLN A 54 7.57 -15.66 -1.40
C GLN A 54 7.98 -15.81 0.06
N THR A 55 8.15 -14.70 0.78
CA THR A 55 8.48 -14.73 2.21
C THR A 55 7.26 -14.95 3.08
N GLN A 56 6.07 -15.06 2.48
CA GLN A 56 4.80 -15.27 3.20
C GLN A 56 4.43 -14.09 4.11
N TRP A 57 4.83 -12.90 3.73
CA TRP A 57 4.41 -11.68 4.43
C TRP A 57 3.02 -11.23 3.98
N ILE A 58 2.71 -11.46 2.70
CA ILE A 58 1.44 -11.04 2.10
C ILE A 58 0.86 -12.14 1.23
N LYS A 59 -0.42 -12.01 0.95
CA LYS A 59 -1.06 -12.72 -0.16
C LYS A 59 -1.81 -11.70 -1.00
N ILE A 60 -2.03 -12.01 -2.26
CA ILE A 60 -2.78 -11.15 -3.18
C ILE A 60 -3.93 -11.97 -3.74
N GLU A 61 -5.16 -11.50 -3.50
CA GLU A 61 -6.38 -12.13 -3.98
C GLU A 61 -7.31 -11.05 -4.53
N ASN A 62 -7.81 -11.24 -5.74
CA ASN A 62 -8.75 -10.31 -6.35
C ASN A 62 -8.26 -8.85 -6.31
N ASN A 63 -6.99 -8.64 -6.70
CA ASN A 63 -6.36 -7.32 -6.68
C ASN A 63 -6.32 -6.68 -5.30
N THR A 64 -6.30 -7.51 -4.25
CA THR A 64 -6.22 -7.03 -2.88
C THR A 64 -5.02 -7.63 -2.18
N ILE A 65 -4.20 -6.80 -1.57
CA ILE A 65 -3.02 -7.20 -0.83
C ILE A 65 -3.40 -7.34 0.64
N LYS A 66 -3.20 -8.53 1.19
CA LYS A 66 -3.52 -8.81 2.60
C LYS A 66 -2.27 -9.27 3.33
N LEU A 67 -2.09 -8.77 4.55
CA LEU A 67 -0.99 -9.21 5.39
C LEU A 67 -1.27 -10.61 5.94
N LEU A 68 -0.27 -11.48 5.86
CA LEU A 68 -0.28 -12.76 6.55
C LEU A 68 0.29 -12.56 7.96
N SER A 69 0.28 -13.61 8.78
CA SER A 69 0.73 -13.49 10.18
C SER A 69 2.13 -12.89 10.31
N LYS A 70 3.07 -13.35 9.49
CA LYS A 70 4.43 -12.80 9.49
C LYS A 70 4.44 -11.34 9.04
N GLY A 71 3.62 -11.01 8.05
CA GLY A 71 3.56 -9.66 7.51
C GLY A 71 3.01 -8.66 8.51
N ARG A 72 2.12 -9.09 9.41
CA ARG A 72 1.58 -8.19 10.43
C ARG A 72 2.67 -7.63 11.33
N LEU A 73 3.68 -8.44 11.63
CA LEU A 73 4.82 -8.01 12.42
C LEU A 73 5.72 -7.04 11.65
N MET A 74 5.65 -7.08 10.31
CA MET A 74 6.47 -6.26 9.43
C MET A 74 5.66 -5.17 8.73
N ALA A 75 4.47 -4.85 9.25
CA ALA A 75 3.55 -3.94 8.56
C ALA A 75 4.17 -2.58 8.24
N ASP A 76 4.93 -2.01 9.16
CA ASP A 76 5.58 -0.71 8.92
C ASP A 76 6.63 -0.80 7.82
N ASN A 77 7.43 -1.85 7.83
CA ASN A 77 8.47 -2.08 6.82
C ASN A 77 7.83 -2.30 5.44
N ILE A 78 6.76 -3.08 5.40
CA ILE A 78 6.03 -3.35 4.15
C ILE A 78 5.44 -2.06 3.60
N SER A 79 4.78 -1.28 4.46
CA SER A 79 4.19 0.00 4.04
C SER A 79 5.26 0.95 3.49
N ALA A 80 6.37 1.07 4.19
CA ALA A 80 7.47 1.96 3.78
C ALA A 80 8.02 1.56 2.41
N GLU A 81 8.15 0.25 2.15
CA GLU A 81 8.68 -0.24 0.88
C GLU A 81 7.70 0.01 -0.27
N LEU A 82 6.40 0.02 0.00
CA LEU A 82 5.37 0.24 -1.00
C LEU A 82 5.01 1.71 -1.21
N PHE A 83 5.51 2.60 -0.35
CA PHE A 83 5.27 4.04 -0.50
C PHE A 83 5.86 4.55 -1.80
N ILE A 84 5.21 5.58 -2.34
CA ILE A 84 5.66 6.29 -3.52
C ILE A 84 6.54 7.44 -3.06
N SER A 85 7.72 7.54 -3.63
CA SER A 85 8.68 8.59 -3.28
C SER A 85 8.90 9.58 -4.42
#